data_085cf8798ec01104482644cdf49e2812
#
_entry.id   085cf8798ec01104482644cdf49e2812
#
_cell.length_a   1.000
_cell.length_b   1.000
_cell.length_c   1.000
_cell.angle_alpha   90.00
_cell.angle_beta   90.00
_cell.angle_gamma   90.00
#
_symmetry.space_group_name_H-M   'P 1'
#
loop_
_entity.id
_entity.type
_entity.pdbx_description
1 polymer ?
#
loop_
_entity_poly.entity_id
_entity_poly.type
_entity_poly.pdbx_seq_one_letter_code
_entity_poly.pdbx_strand_id
1 'polypeptide(L)'
;KANSNSFGDSKVRIFDVEAGLNYERLLGTKHDVSAVLTFNRNQQTTDTQQMANYHQGLFGRASYAFDSRYLAEFSFGYQGTEQLPKEKRYGFFPAVSLGWILSEEPFIKRTIGNKLLSFIKFYGSYGLTGTDDGIPYFYYLPTLAKTGSSRYHFGVNGTNVGGWGEGSVFNPHVTWEESLKLNVGTDIRLWKDRISLGFNYFKEKTSQILTTRYTVSTLSGYGFGGPLENIGKS
;
A
#
# COMPACT_ATOMS: atom_id res chain seq x y z
N LYS A 1 0.09 -24.91 45.18
CA LYS A 1 0.78 -24.31 44.02
C LYS A 1 -0.21 -23.36 43.34
N ALA A 2 -0.02 -22.06 43.57
CA ALA A 2 -0.84 -21.03 42.93
C ALA A 2 -0.37 -20.89 41.48
N ASN A 3 -1.25 -21.13 40.51
CA ASN A 3 -1.06 -20.78 39.13
C ASN A 3 -1.18 -19.27 39.01
N SER A 4 -0.06 -18.57 38.90
CA SER A 4 -0.08 -17.16 38.51
C SER A 4 -0.22 -17.09 36.98
N ASN A 5 -1.45 -16.99 36.47
CA ASN A 5 -1.69 -16.54 35.11
C ASN A 5 -1.38 -15.03 35.06
N SER A 6 -0.19 -14.68 34.61
CA SER A 6 0.10 -13.31 34.23
C SER A 6 -0.59 -13.03 32.87
N PHE A 7 -1.74 -12.41 32.91
CA PHE A 7 -2.29 -11.76 31.70
C PHE A 7 -1.38 -10.58 31.37
N GLY A 8 -0.63 -10.68 30.29
CA GLY A 8 0.11 -9.56 29.75
C GLY A 8 -0.90 -8.54 29.17
N ASP A 9 -1.15 -7.48 29.91
CA ASP A 9 -2.00 -6.38 29.45
C ASP A 9 -1.18 -5.54 28.47
N SER A 10 -1.46 -5.67 27.18
CA SER A 10 -0.81 -4.88 26.12
C SER A 10 -1.71 -3.70 25.76
N LYS A 11 -1.25 -2.47 26.02
CA LYS A 11 -1.98 -1.26 25.67
C LYS A 11 -1.52 -0.75 24.31
N VAL A 12 -2.48 -0.55 23.42
CA VAL A 12 -2.28 0.09 22.12
C VAL A 12 -3.01 1.43 22.13
N ARG A 13 -2.30 2.49 21.78
CA ARG A 13 -2.86 3.83 21.57
C ARG A 13 -2.80 4.16 20.11
N ILE A 14 -3.94 4.54 19.53
CA ILE A 14 -4.05 4.96 18.15
C ILE A 14 -4.53 6.42 18.15
N PHE A 15 -3.84 7.25 17.42
CA PHE A 15 -4.20 8.65 17.20
C PHE A 15 -4.30 8.89 15.70
N ASP A 16 -5.51 9.22 15.23
CA ASP A 16 -5.81 9.48 13.84
C ASP A 16 -6.25 10.93 13.65
N VAL A 17 -5.68 11.57 12.64
CA VAL A 17 -6.12 12.90 12.17
C VAL A 17 -6.41 12.79 10.69
N GLU A 18 -7.60 13.21 10.30
CA GLU A 18 -8.03 13.30 8.92
C GLU A 18 -8.60 14.69 8.63
N ALA A 19 -8.21 15.25 7.49
CA ALA A 19 -8.74 16.50 6.98
C ALA A 19 -8.97 16.38 5.48
N GLY A 20 -10.14 16.79 5.00
CA GLY A 20 -10.50 16.65 3.60
C GLY A 20 -11.16 17.90 3.04
N LEU A 21 -10.92 18.14 1.74
CA LEU A 21 -11.56 19.16 0.92
C LEU A 21 -12.27 18.47 -0.23
N ASN A 22 -13.55 18.77 -0.40
CA ASN A 22 -14.37 18.27 -1.49
C ASN A 22 -14.83 19.45 -2.35
N TYR A 23 -14.71 19.28 -3.66
CA TYR A 23 -15.23 20.23 -4.63
C TYR A 23 -16.05 19.47 -5.67
N GLU A 24 -17.27 19.92 -5.90
CA GLU A 24 -18.16 19.37 -6.92
C GLU A 24 -18.85 20.53 -7.64
N ARG A 25 -18.82 20.49 -8.97
CA ARG A 25 -19.47 21.51 -9.77
C ARG A 25 -19.90 21.00 -11.12
N LEU A 26 -21.15 21.24 -11.45
CA LEU A 26 -21.68 21.11 -12.79
C LEU A 26 -21.46 22.43 -13.55
N LEU A 27 -20.60 22.43 -14.55
CA LEU A 27 -20.32 23.57 -15.41
C LEU A 27 -21.19 23.50 -16.66
N GLY A 28 -22.21 24.36 -16.73
CA GLY A 28 -23.24 24.25 -17.76
C GLY A 28 -24.11 23.01 -17.55
N THR A 29 -24.48 22.33 -18.64
CA THR A 29 -25.35 21.13 -18.58
C THR A 29 -24.61 19.83 -18.90
N LYS A 30 -23.31 19.90 -19.22
CA LYS A 30 -22.57 18.78 -19.79
C LYS A 30 -21.25 18.46 -19.10
N HIS A 31 -20.71 19.36 -18.31
CA HIS A 31 -19.41 19.20 -17.70
C HIS A 31 -19.57 19.00 -16.20
N ASP A 32 -19.35 17.82 -15.74
CA ASP A 32 -19.33 17.48 -14.31
C ASP A 32 -17.88 17.32 -13.84
N VAL A 33 -17.50 18.13 -12.86
CA VAL A 33 -16.15 18.16 -12.29
C VAL A 33 -16.23 17.90 -10.81
N SER A 34 -15.50 16.92 -10.34
CA SER A 34 -15.34 16.69 -8.90
C SER A 34 -13.87 16.53 -8.54
N ALA A 35 -13.50 17.01 -7.37
CA ALA A 35 -12.17 16.87 -6.82
C ALA A 35 -12.24 16.63 -5.31
N VAL A 36 -11.42 15.73 -4.84
CA VAL A 36 -11.27 15.42 -3.42
C VAL A 36 -9.80 15.46 -3.08
N LEU A 37 -9.45 16.12 -1.98
CA LEU A 37 -8.11 16.13 -1.44
C LEU A 37 -8.21 15.77 0.05
N THR A 38 -7.55 14.71 0.47
CA THR A 38 -7.59 14.22 1.85
C THR A 38 -6.17 14.09 2.39
N PHE A 39 -5.94 14.66 3.55
CA PHE A 39 -4.77 14.43 4.35
C PHE A 39 -5.13 13.49 5.50
N ASN A 40 -4.33 12.47 5.71
CA ASN A 40 -4.45 11.62 6.89
C ASN A 40 -3.09 11.48 7.60
N ARG A 41 -3.15 11.29 8.92
CA ARG A 41 -2.02 10.93 9.76
C ARG A 41 -2.49 9.97 10.83
N ASN A 42 -1.91 8.78 10.82
CA ASN A 42 -2.11 7.74 11.81
C ASN A 42 -0.85 7.57 12.65
N GLN A 43 -1.03 7.50 13.97
CA GLN A 43 0.03 7.21 14.92
C GLN A 43 -0.39 6.05 15.80
N GLN A 44 0.38 4.98 15.80
CA GLN A 44 0.16 3.83 16.67
C GLN A 44 1.33 3.69 17.64
N THR A 45 1.01 3.60 18.93
CA THR A 45 1.99 3.37 20.00
C THR A 45 1.56 2.14 20.81
N THR A 46 2.49 1.22 21.01
CA THR A 46 2.28 0.02 21.82
C THR A 46 3.22 0.07 23.02
N ASP A 47 2.77 -0.33 24.19
CA ASP A 47 3.58 -0.29 25.45
C ASP A 47 4.87 -1.11 25.35
N THR A 48 4.94 -2.09 24.45
CA THR A 48 6.12 -2.90 24.16
C THR A 48 7.09 -2.26 23.18
N GLN A 49 6.69 -1.20 22.49
CA GLN A 49 7.49 -0.50 21.49
C GLN A 49 7.90 0.89 22.01
N GLN A 50 9.19 1.16 22.05
CA GLN A 50 9.71 2.45 22.53
C GLN A 50 9.46 3.61 21.56
N MET A 51 9.15 3.32 20.28
CA MET A 51 8.88 4.32 19.26
C MET A 51 7.50 4.08 18.63
N ALA A 52 6.76 5.16 18.39
CA ALA A 52 5.47 5.11 17.73
C ALA A 52 5.63 4.85 16.22
N ASN A 53 4.70 4.12 15.63
CA ASN A 53 4.60 3.95 14.19
C ASN A 53 3.77 5.10 13.61
N TYR A 54 4.32 5.79 12.61
CA TYR A 54 3.64 6.89 11.94
C TYR A 54 3.43 6.56 10.46
N HIS A 55 2.18 6.69 10.05
CA HIS A 55 1.83 6.77 8.63
C HIS A 55 1.15 8.10 8.39
N GLN A 56 1.53 8.77 7.34
CA GLN A 56 0.86 10.00 6.91
C GLN A 56 0.80 10.07 5.40
N GLY A 57 -0.23 10.71 4.88
CA GLY A 57 -0.40 10.80 3.44
C GLY A 57 -1.30 11.94 3.01
N LEU A 58 -1.09 12.37 1.78
CA LEU A 58 -1.95 13.26 1.03
C LEU A 58 -2.49 12.48 -0.17
N PHE A 59 -3.81 12.38 -0.26
CA PHE A 59 -4.51 11.65 -1.31
C PHE A 59 -5.37 12.62 -2.09
N GLY A 60 -5.26 12.57 -3.40
CA GLY A 60 -6.06 13.40 -4.28
C GLY A 60 -6.76 12.58 -5.35
N ARG A 61 -7.97 13.00 -5.70
CA ARG A 61 -8.75 12.46 -6.81
C ARG A 61 -9.42 13.62 -7.53
N ALA A 62 -9.31 13.65 -8.83
CA ALA A 62 -10.02 14.57 -9.68
C ALA A 62 -10.76 13.76 -10.76
N SER A 63 -12.08 13.97 -10.86
CA SER A 63 -12.93 13.28 -11.83
C SER A 63 -13.60 14.29 -12.73
N TYR A 64 -13.71 13.94 -13.98
CA TYR A 64 -14.37 14.74 -15.00
C TYR A 64 -15.30 13.86 -15.82
N ALA A 65 -16.53 14.28 -15.97
CA ALA A 65 -17.49 13.65 -16.85
C ALA A 65 -18.02 14.66 -17.88
N PHE A 66 -17.94 14.29 -19.16
CA PHE A 66 -18.50 15.07 -20.26
C PHE A 66 -19.76 14.41 -20.80
N ASP A 67 -20.87 15.15 -20.70
CA ASP A 67 -22.20 14.77 -21.20
C ASP A 67 -22.63 13.37 -20.73
N SER A 68 -22.19 12.97 -19.53
CA SER A 68 -22.37 11.63 -18.94
C SER A 68 -21.89 10.47 -19.83
N ARG A 69 -21.06 10.74 -20.84
CA ARG A 69 -20.56 9.78 -21.83
C ARG A 69 -19.08 9.47 -21.67
N TYR A 70 -18.28 10.50 -21.52
CA TYR A 70 -16.82 10.38 -21.39
C TYR A 70 -16.44 10.68 -19.96
N LEU A 71 -15.79 9.73 -19.33
CA LEU A 71 -15.36 9.79 -17.95
C LEU A 71 -13.84 9.76 -17.91
N ALA A 72 -13.23 10.66 -17.16
CA ALA A 72 -11.81 10.65 -16.90
C ALA A 72 -11.57 10.89 -15.41
N GLU A 73 -10.66 10.13 -14.83
CA GLU A 73 -10.29 10.30 -13.44
C GLU A 73 -8.77 10.21 -13.31
N PHE A 74 -8.23 11.12 -12.52
CA PHE A 74 -6.85 11.08 -12.06
C PHE A 74 -6.84 11.00 -10.54
N SER A 75 -6.07 10.08 -9.98
CA SER A 75 -5.87 9.97 -8.55
C SER A 75 -4.39 9.84 -8.22
N PHE A 76 -4.01 10.27 -7.04
CA PHE A 76 -2.67 10.08 -6.52
C PHE A 76 -2.69 9.87 -5.02
N GLY A 77 -1.73 9.11 -4.53
CA GLY A 77 -1.36 9.02 -3.14
C GLY A 77 0.09 9.46 -2.97
N TYR A 78 0.33 10.42 -2.09
CA TYR A 78 1.66 10.78 -1.61
C TYR A 78 1.73 10.41 -0.14
N GLN A 79 2.32 9.28 0.17
CA GLN A 79 2.29 8.71 1.52
C GLN A 79 3.69 8.44 2.04
N GLY A 80 3.83 8.50 3.36
CA GLY A 80 5.09 8.30 4.06
C GLY A 80 4.92 7.46 5.31
N THR A 81 5.94 6.66 5.60
CA THR A 81 6.04 5.76 6.75
C THR A 81 7.39 5.91 7.44
N GLU A 82 7.43 5.78 8.76
CA GLU A 82 8.70 5.75 9.50
C GLU A 82 9.43 4.42 9.44
N GLN A 83 8.81 3.39 8.89
CA GLN A 83 9.46 2.09 8.69
C GLN A 83 10.57 2.14 7.63
N LEU A 84 10.61 3.22 6.84
CA LEU A 84 11.60 3.45 5.79
C LEU A 84 12.62 4.51 6.16
N PRO A 85 13.84 4.43 5.61
CA PRO A 85 14.87 5.44 5.80
C PRO A 85 14.42 6.80 5.26
N LYS A 86 14.93 7.89 5.84
CA LYS A 86 14.50 9.26 5.54
C LYS A 86 14.42 9.61 4.06
N GLU A 87 15.35 9.09 3.26
CA GLU A 87 15.46 9.37 1.83
C GLU A 87 14.40 8.65 1.00
N LYS A 88 13.84 7.53 1.52
CA LYS A 88 12.85 6.69 0.84
C LYS A 88 11.51 6.62 1.58
N ARG A 89 11.35 7.46 2.58
CA ARG A 89 10.18 7.50 3.47
C ARG A 89 8.89 7.81 2.73
N TYR A 90 8.95 8.67 1.71
CA TYR A 90 7.78 9.10 0.96
C TYR A 90 7.73 8.45 -0.42
N GLY A 91 6.57 7.90 -0.77
CA GLY A 91 6.25 7.36 -2.07
C GLY A 91 5.14 8.15 -2.77
N PHE A 92 5.22 8.27 -4.09
CA PHE A 92 4.18 8.88 -4.94
C PHE A 92 3.58 7.84 -5.86
N PHE A 93 2.27 7.64 -5.75
CA PHE A 93 1.53 6.57 -6.39
C PHE A 93 0.37 7.14 -7.22
N PRO A 94 0.61 7.49 -8.48
CA PRO A 94 -0.41 8.02 -9.37
C PRO A 94 -1.22 6.90 -10.04
N ALA A 95 -2.48 7.22 -10.37
CA ALA A 95 -3.33 6.37 -11.20
C ALA A 95 -4.23 7.23 -12.08
N VAL A 96 -4.56 6.70 -13.26
CA VAL A 96 -5.47 7.30 -14.22
C VAL A 96 -6.52 6.26 -14.63
N SER A 97 -7.75 6.70 -14.79
CA SER A 97 -8.83 5.89 -15.35
C SER A 97 -9.64 6.66 -16.38
N LEU A 98 -10.09 5.93 -17.39
CA LEU A 98 -10.94 6.44 -18.47
C LEU A 98 -12.15 5.54 -18.61
N GLY A 99 -13.29 6.14 -18.91
CA GLY A 99 -14.53 5.41 -19.15
C GLY A 99 -15.31 6.03 -20.30
N TRP A 100 -15.95 5.19 -21.10
CA TRP A 100 -16.81 5.59 -22.17
C TRP A 100 -18.14 4.86 -22.13
N ILE A 101 -19.22 5.61 -21.95
CA ILE A 101 -20.57 5.07 -21.94
C ILE A 101 -21.12 5.13 -23.38
N LEU A 102 -20.86 4.06 -24.12
CA LEU A 102 -21.19 3.95 -25.54
C LEU A 102 -22.70 4.01 -25.79
N SER A 103 -23.50 3.48 -24.87
CA SER A 103 -24.98 3.50 -24.98
C SER A 103 -25.58 4.89 -25.00
N GLU A 104 -24.86 5.90 -24.48
CA GLU A 104 -25.32 7.28 -24.48
C GLU A 104 -25.01 8.03 -25.80
N GLU A 105 -24.29 7.41 -26.72
CA GLU A 105 -23.97 8.03 -28.01
C GLU A 105 -25.20 8.15 -28.92
N PRO A 106 -25.40 9.27 -29.58
CA PRO A 106 -26.58 9.52 -30.43
C PRO A 106 -26.75 8.50 -31.56
N PHE A 107 -25.66 8.00 -32.11
CA PHE A 107 -25.71 6.99 -33.19
C PHE A 107 -26.16 5.63 -32.67
N ILE A 108 -25.77 5.23 -31.44
CA ILE A 108 -26.23 4.00 -30.84
C ILE A 108 -27.73 4.08 -30.49
N LYS A 109 -28.15 5.17 -29.86
CA LYS A 109 -29.57 5.42 -29.55
C LYS A 109 -30.47 5.36 -30.78
N ARG A 110 -30.01 5.82 -31.92
CA ARG A 110 -30.76 5.79 -33.18
C ARG A 110 -30.81 4.40 -33.82
N THR A 111 -29.72 3.63 -33.74
CA THR A 111 -29.56 2.36 -34.48
C THR A 111 -30.15 1.17 -33.76
N ILE A 112 -29.94 1.07 -32.47
CA ILE A 112 -30.26 -0.15 -31.70
C ILE A 112 -31.58 0.01 -30.91
N GLY A 113 -31.97 1.25 -30.61
CA GLY A 113 -33.13 1.53 -29.76
C GLY A 113 -33.02 0.89 -28.38
N ASN A 114 -33.77 1.40 -27.42
CA ASN A 114 -33.71 0.95 -26.02
C ASN A 114 -34.30 -0.45 -25.74
N LYS A 115 -34.67 -1.22 -26.78
CA LYS A 115 -35.37 -2.51 -26.57
C LYS A 115 -34.42 -3.65 -26.29
N LEU A 116 -33.28 -3.70 -26.96
CA LEU A 116 -32.32 -4.81 -26.84
C LEU A 116 -31.13 -4.44 -25.98
N LEU A 117 -30.56 -3.26 -26.19
CA LEU A 117 -29.37 -2.79 -25.53
C LEU A 117 -29.72 -1.65 -24.58
N SER A 118 -29.61 -1.88 -23.28
CA SER A 118 -29.92 -0.89 -22.25
C SER A 118 -28.69 -0.06 -21.88
N PHE A 119 -27.51 -0.66 -21.83
CA PHE A 119 -26.30 -0.01 -21.39
C PHE A 119 -25.04 -0.72 -21.91
N ILE A 120 -24.07 0.05 -22.40
CA ILE A 120 -22.68 -0.42 -22.64
C ILE A 120 -21.73 0.64 -22.12
N LYS A 121 -20.78 0.19 -21.30
CA LYS A 121 -19.67 0.99 -20.82
C LYS A 121 -18.35 0.26 -21.05
N PHE A 122 -17.38 0.94 -21.63
CA PHE A 122 -15.98 0.53 -21.63
C PHE A 122 -15.22 1.36 -20.59
N TYR A 123 -14.29 0.71 -19.92
CA TYR A 123 -13.43 1.41 -18.97
C TYR A 123 -12.03 0.80 -18.91
N GLY A 124 -11.08 1.61 -18.52
CA GLY A 124 -9.71 1.19 -18.30
C GLY A 124 -9.05 2.04 -17.23
N SER A 125 -8.18 1.43 -16.45
CA SER A 125 -7.36 2.11 -15.46
C SER A 125 -5.92 1.61 -15.49
N TYR A 126 -5.01 2.52 -15.20
CA TYR A 126 -3.59 2.23 -15.08
C TYR A 126 -3.02 3.04 -13.93
N GLY A 127 -2.35 2.38 -13.01
CA GLY A 127 -1.87 3.04 -11.81
C GLY A 127 -0.78 2.27 -11.09
N LEU A 128 -0.04 3.02 -10.30
CA LEU A 128 0.97 2.53 -9.38
C LEU A 128 0.42 2.55 -7.96
N THR A 129 0.65 1.48 -7.20
CA THR A 129 0.37 1.41 -5.77
C THR A 129 1.63 1.00 -5.03
N GLY A 130 1.84 1.51 -3.82
CA GLY A 130 2.95 1.14 -2.96
C GLY A 130 2.45 0.63 -1.62
N THR A 131 3.17 -0.34 -1.05
CA THR A 131 2.97 -0.83 0.30
C THR A 131 4.29 -0.94 1.04
N ASP A 132 4.25 -0.74 2.36
CA ASP A 132 5.33 -1.00 3.31
C ASP A 132 5.05 -2.23 4.17
N ASP A 133 4.05 -3.02 3.81
CA ASP A 133 3.68 -4.25 4.49
C ASP A 133 4.86 -5.26 4.50
N GLY A 134 5.03 -5.92 5.63
CA GLY A 134 6.09 -6.92 5.80
C GLY A 134 7.49 -6.34 6.08
N ILE A 135 7.66 -5.02 6.09
CA ILE A 135 8.92 -4.41 6.50
C ILE A 135 9.00 -4.44 8.04
N PRO A 136 10.03 -5.08 8.63
CA PRO A 136 10.17 -5.07 10.08
C PRO A 136 10.44 -3.66 10.62
N TYR A 137 9.99 -3.40 11.82
CA TYR A 137 10.16 -2.11 12.49
C TYR A 137 11.62 -1.68 12.51
N PHE A 138 11.89 -0.46 12.00
CA PHE A 138 13.24 0.12 11.96
C PHE A 138 14.31 -0.78 11.35
N TYR A 139 13.91 -1.64 10.40
CA TYR A 139 14.81 -2.59 9.76
C TYR A 139 16.03 -1.93 9.07
N TYR A 140 15.94 -0.65 8.79
CA TYR A 140 17.04 0.14 8.20
C TYR A 140 18.10 0.59 9.22
N LEU A 141 17.87 0.35 10.54
CA LEU A 141 18.80 0.74 11.61
C LEU A 141 19.58 -0.46 12.14
N PRO A 142 20.88 -0.29 12.41
CA PRO A 142 21.63 -1.32 13.13
C PRO A 142 21.09 -1.45 14.55
N THR A 143 20.90 -2.68 14.98
CA THR A 143 20.44 -3.00 16.33
C THR A 143 21.53 -3.71 17.13
N LEU A 144 21.57 -3.45 18.42
CA LEU A 144 22.38 -4.19 19.36
C LEU A 144 21.47 -5.12 20.18
N ALA A 145 21.81 -6.39 20.25
CA ALA A 145 21.12 -7.36 21.05
C ALA A 145 21.97 -7.74 22.27
N LYS A 146 21.30 -7.91 23.41
CA LYS A 146 21.97 -8.45 24.59
C LYS A 146 22.25 -9.93 24.34
N THR A 147 23.51 -10.29 24.32
CA THR A 147 23.92 -11.70 24.23
C THR A 147 23.75 -12.37 25.56
N GLY A 148 23.23 -13.60 25.55
CA GLY A 148 23.01 -14.36 26.78
C GLY A 148 24.26 -14.48 27.64
N SER A 149 24.08 -14.92 28.86
CA SER A 149 25.05 -14.95 29.99
C SER A 149 26.34 -15.78 29.78
N SER A 150 26.62 -16.27 28.57
CA SER A 150 27.68 -17.26 28.33
C SER A 150 28.89 -16.77 27.52
N ARG A 151 29.03 -15.48 27.24
CA ARG A 151 30.11 -15.02 26.32
C ARG A 151 31.40 -14.62 26.99
N TYR A 152 31.38 -14.20 28.23
CA TYR A 152 32.58 -13.80 28.93
C TYR A 152 32.67 -14.51 30.29
N HIS A 153 33.77 -15.20 30.48
CA HIS A 153 34.08 -15.94 31.72
C HIS A 153 35.15 -15.17 32.46
N PHE A 154 34.84 -14.66 33.65
CA PHE A 154 35.79 -13.92 34.45
C PHE A 154 36.13 -14.68 35.73
N GLY A 155 37.43 -14.81 35.99
CA GLY A 155 37.98 -15.41 37.18
C GLY A 155 38.05 -16.94 37.18
N VAL A 156 38.73 -17.53 38.14
CA VAL A 156 38.98 -18.97 38.29
C VAL A 156 37.67 -19.76 38.55
N ASN A 157 36.71 -19.14 39.20
CA ASN A 157 35.39 -19.75 39.50
C ASN A 157 34.29 -19.31 38.52
N GLY A 158 34.66 -18.67 37.43
CA GLY A 158 33.85 -18.38 36.27
C GLY A 158 32.50 -17.71 36.51
N THR A 159 32.47 -16.38 36.60
CA THR A 159 31.22 -15.64 36.52
C THR A 159 30.93 -15.37 35.04
N ASN A 160 29.79 -15.88 34.54
CA ASN A 160 29.33 -15.62 33.19
C ASN A 160 28.71 -14.22 33.12
N VAL A 161 29.29 -13.34 32.30
CA VAL A 161 28.78 -12.00 32.09
C VAL A 161 28.24 -11.91 30.66
N GLY A 162 26.98 -11.51 30.52
CA GLY A 162 26.36 -11.22 29.23
C GLY A 162 26.93 -9.94 28.63
N GLY A 163 27.17 -9.98 27.36
CA GLY A 163 27.62 -8.81 26.58
C GLY A 163 26.55 -8.28 25.63
N TRP A 164 26.92 -7.31 24.86
CA TRP A 164 26.16 -6.81 23.74
C TRP A 164 26.84 -7.26 22.43
N GLY A 165 26.05 -7.63 21.45
CA GLY A 165 26.53 -8.00 20.12
C GLY A 165 25.63 -7.39 19.07
N GLU A 166 26.01 -7.58 17.83
CA GLU A 166 25.15 -7.21 16.71
C GLU A 166 23.81 -7.94 16.78
N GLY A 167 22.73 -7.21 16.57
CA GLY A 167 21.38 -7.74 16.50
C GLY A 167 21.07 -8.38 15.14
N SER A 168 19.83 -8.29 14.72
CA SER A 168 19.40 -8.78 13.42
C SER A 168 20.07 -7.99 12.29
N VAL A 169 20.34 -8.68 11.16
CA VAL A 169 20.84 -8.03 9.96
C VAL A 169 19.86 -6.94 9.54
N PHE A 170 20.38 -5.77 9.24
CA PHE A 170 19.61 -4.60 8.84
C PHE A 170 19.88 -4.25 7.37
N ASN A 171 18.95 -3.51 6.74
CA ASN A 171 19.11 -3.02 5.38
C ASN A 171 18.84 -1.51 5.30
N PRO A 172 19.88 -0.65 5.16
CA PRO A 172 19.69 0.79 5.06
C PRO A 172 19.04 1.24 3.74
N HIS A 173 18.88 0.32 2.78
CA HIS A 173 18.35 0.60 1.45
C HIS A 173 16.93 0.10 1.24
N VAL A 174 16.25 -0.37 2.29
CA VAL A 174 14.86 -0.82 2.20
C VAL A 174 13.96 0.29 1.64
N THR A 175 13.00 -0.11 0.80
CA THR A 175 12.10 0.82 0.10
C THR A 175 10.70 0.23 -0.04
N TRP A 176 9.77 1.00 -0.57
CA TRP A 176 8.41 0.59 -0.90
C TRP A 176 8.41 -0.62 -1.84
N GLU A 177 7.48 -1.53 -1.61
CA GLU A 177 7.06 -2.48 -2.61
C GLU A 177 6.08 -1.80 -3.55
N GLU A 178 6.27 -1.95 -4.86
CA GLU A 178 5.50 -1.25 -5.88
C GLU A 178 4.74 -2.24 -6.76
N SER A 179 3.42 -2.02 -6.92
CA SER A 179 2.57 -2.79 -7.81
C SER A 179 1.99 -1.91 -8.90
N LEU A 180 2.33 -2.21 -10.15
CA LEU A 180 1.80 -1.58 -11.34
C LEU A 180 0.59 -2.37 -11.82
N LYS A 181 -0.57 -1.71 -11.85
CA LYS A 181 -1.88 -2.34 -12.14
C LYS A 181 -2.48 -1.77 -13.41
N LEU A 182 -2.84 -2.67 -14.32
CA LEU A 182 -3.65 -2.38 -15.51
C LEU A 182 -4.97 -3.12 -15.39
N ASN A 183 -6.06 -2.41 -15.60
CA ASN A 183 -7.40 -2.98 -15.65
C ASN A 183 -8.16 -2.44 -16.85
N VAL A 184 -8.79 -3.31 -17.63
CA VAL A 184 -9.64 -2.95 -18.77
C VAL A 184 -10.89 -3.81 -18.73
N GLY A 185 -12.04 -3.18 -18.86
CA GLY A 185 -13.30 -3.91 -18.78
C GLY A 185 -14.43 -3.31 -19.58
N THR A 186 -15.52 -4.06 -19.67
CA THR A 186 -16.76 -3.65 -20.26
C THR A 186 -17.95 -4.18 -19.48
N ASP A 187 -18.95 -3.32 -19.30
CA ASP A 187 -20.24 -3.65 -18.72
C ASP A 187 -21.33 -3.52 -19.78
N ILE A 188 -22.11 -4.56 -19.94
CA ILE A 188 -23.20 -4.64 -20.93
C ILE A 188 -24.49 -5.02 -20.21
N ARG A 189 -25.57 -4.25 -20.45
CA ARG A 189 -26.91 -4.59 -19.95
C ARG A 189 -27.87 -4.70 -21.11
N LEU A 190 -28.63 -5.79 -21.12
CA LEU A 190 -29.53 -6.16 -22.20
C LEU A 190 -30.97 -6.33 -21.68
N TRP A 191 -31.94 -6.19 -22.61
CA TRP A 191 -33.38 -6.42 -22.41
C TRP A 191 -33.94 -5.67 -21.19
N LYS A 192 -33.77 -4.33 -21.17
CA LYS A 192 -34.25 -3.49 -20.06
C LYS A 192 -33.67 -3.94 -18.73
N ASP A 193 -32.34 -4.12 -18.68
CA ASP A 193 -31.54 -4.51 -17.51
C ASP A 193 -31.85 -5.91 -16.94
N ARG A 194 -32.51 -6.80 -17.72
CA ARG A 194 -32.78 -8.17 -17.28
C ARG A 194 -31.51 -9.05 -17.30
N ILE A 195 -30.57 -8.76 -18.18
CA ILE A 195 -29.30 -9.46 -18.28
C ILE A 195 -28.19 -8.44 -18.13
N SER A 196 -27.27 -8.71 -17.20
CA SER A 196 -26.04 -7.94 -17.00
C SER A 196 -24.84 -8.83 -17.21
N LEU A 197 -23.94 -8.41 -18.09
CA LEU A 197 -22.69 -9.10 -18.41
C LEU A 197 -21.53 -8.14 -18.13
N GLY A 198 -20.53 -8.59 -17.39
CA GLY A 198 -19.30 -7.87 -17.12
C GLY A 198 -18.10 -8.68 -17.57
N PHE A 199 -17.19 -8.07 -18.32
CA PHE A 199 -15.91 -8.66 -18.70
C PHE A 199 -14.81 -7.75 -18.17
N ASN A 200 -13.82 -8.35 -17.50
CA ASN A 200 -12.72 -7.64 -16.92
C ASN A 200 -11.39 -8.35 -17.15
N TYR A 201 -10.41 -7.65 -17.67
CA TYR A 201 -9.03 -8.10 -17.80
C TYR A 201 -8.17 -7.26 -16.91
N PHE A 202 -7.41 -7.90 -16.04
CA PHE A 202 -6.44 -7.22 -15.18
C PHE A 202 -5.05 -7.82 -15.34
N LYS A 203 -4.05 -6.97 -15.17
CA LYS A 203 -2.65 -7.37 -15.11
C LYS A 203 -1.97 -6.58 -14.02
N GLU A 204 -1.29 -7.30 -13.15
CA GLU A 204 -0.49 -6.72 -12.07
C GLU A 204 0.96 -7.16 -12.21
N LYS A 205 1.87 -6.24 -11.96
CA LYS A 205 3.30 -6.50 -11.86
C LYS A 205 3.79 -5.89 -10.57
N THR A 206 4.22 -6.74 -9.65
CA THR A 206 4.82 -6.29 -8.40
C THR A 206 6.32 -6.35 -8.51
N SER A 207 6.98 -5.30 -8.06
CA SER A 207 8.43 -5.15 -8.03
C SER A 207 8.88 -4.67 -6.65
N GLN A 208 10.16 -4.79 -6.37
CA GLN A 208 10.76 -4.41 -5.10
C GLN A 208 10.17 -5.17 -3.90
N ILE A 209 9.68 -6.41 -4.12
CA ILE A 209 9.17 -7.28 -3.05
C ILE A 209 10.32 -7.55 -2.06
N LEU A 210 10.05 -7.33 -0.77
CA LEU A 210 11.01 -7.59 0.28
C LEU A 210 11.17 -9.11 0.47
N THR A 211 12.37 -9.62 0.20
CA THR A 211 12.66 -11.06 0.31
C THR A 211 14.06 -11.30 0.83
N THR A 212 14.28 -12.47 1.43
CA THR A 212 15.61 -12.84 1.93
C THR A 212 16.56 -13.10 0.76
N ARG A 213 17.74 -12.50 0.83
CA ARG A 213 18.81 -12.75 -0.15
C ARG A 213 19.56 -14.02 0.18
N TYR A 214 19.22 -15.09 -0.51
CA TYR A 214 19.88 -16.42 -0.34
C TYR A 214 21.23 -16.55 -1.05
N THR A 215 21.65 -15.56 -1.85
CA THR A 215 22.94 -15.59 -2.56
C THR A 215 24.13 -15.26 -1.67
N VAL A 216 23.90 -14.83 -0.43
CA VAL A 216 24.93 -14.55 0.55
C VAL A 216 25.37 -15.88 1.18
N SER A 217 26.66 -16.20 1.07
CA SER A 217 27.22 -17.43 1.66
C SER A 217 27.10 -17.40 3.18
N THR A 218 26.70 -18.53 3.78
CA THR A 218 26.70 -18.71 5.24
C THR A 218 28.09 -18.52 5.87
N LEU A 219 29.17 -18.68 5.08
CA LEU A 219 30.55 -18.42 5.49
C LEU A 219 30.85 -16.94 5.71
N SER A 220 29.97 -16.02 5.24
CA SER A 220 30.13 -14.57 5.44
C SER A 220 29.82 -14.10 6.87
N GLY A 221 29.43 -15.01 7.77
CA GLY A 221 29.11 -14.68 9.17
C GLY A 221 27.66 -14.27 9.44
N TYR A 222 26.82 -14.14 8.40
CA TYR A 222 25.40 -13.78 8.55
C TYR A 222 24.50 -14.94 9.05
N GLY A 223 25.05 -16.14 9.27
CA GLY A 223 24.28 -17.32 9.68
C GLY A 223 23.37 -17.84 8.54
N PHE A 224 22.23 -18.44 8.91
CA PHE A 224 21.30 -19.05 7.96
C PHE A 224 20.30 -18.07 7.32
N GLY A 225 20.34 -16.79 7.66
CA GLY A 225 19.44 -15.77 7.14
C GLY A 225 20.21 -14.59 6.55
N GLY A 226 20.22 -14.43 5.23
CA GLY A 226 20.71 -13.20 4.61
C GLY A 226 19.82 -11.99 4.93
N PRO A 227 20.26 -10.77 4.59
CA PRO A 227 19.42 -9.58 4.76
C PRO A 227 18.16 -9.67 3.89
N LEU A 228 17.08 -9.05 4.37
CA LEU A 228 15.91 -8.78 3.54
C LEU A 228 16.24 -7.64 2.58
N GLU A 229 16.04 -7.86 1.29
CA GLU A 229 16.27 -6.86 0.25
C GLU A 229 15.08 -6.75 -0.69
N ASN A 230 14.86 -5.58 -1.26
CA ASN A 230 13.77 -5.32 -2.21
C ASN A 230 14.16 -5.80 -3.63
N ILE A 231 14.32 -7.12 -3.81
CA ILE A 231 14.78 -7.75 -5.07
C ILE A 231 13.73 -8.64 -5.73
N GLY A 232 12.64 -8.96 -5.03
CA GLY A 232 11.59 -9.83 -5.55
C GLY A 232 10.76 -9.14 -6.64
N LYS A 233 10.23 -9.96 -7.57
CA LYS A 233 9.31 -9.54 -8.65
C LYS A 233 8.29 -10.63 -8.88
N SER A 234 7.07 -10.25 -9.20
CA SER A 234 5.99 -11.15 -9.59
C SER A 234 5.23 -10.63 -10.81
#